data_1e966ed50c85971873f8a7e45bee2981
#
_entry.id   1e966ed50c85971873f8a7e45bee2981
#
_cell.length_a   1.000
_cell.length_b   1.000
_cell.length_c   1.000
_cell.angle_alpha   90.00
_cell.angle_beta   90.00
_cell.angle_gamma   90.00
#
_symmetry.space_group_name_H-M   'P 1'
#
loop_
_entity.id
_entity.type
_entity.pdbx_description
1 polymer ?
#
loop_
_entity_poly.entity_id
_entity_poly.type
_entity_poly.pdbx_seq_one_letter_code
_entity_poly.pdbx_strand_id
1 'polypeptide(L)'
;MLDRNSLYSAYFTRDKLVHHHINSFNDFIDKGLQKVIDEVNIIETNIENTYVKLGNIRVEKPMVREADGSVERLYPNDARLRNLTYASPIKLEMTIVEGETEKDPVEADIGTLPIMLNSKVCNLSGLSADEMISFGEDPSDPGGYFVVNGSERVIMTLEDLAPNKILVEYNQRYDEN
;
A
#
# COMPACT_ATOMS: atom_id res chain seq x y z
N MET A 1 13.70 15.10 37.36
CA MET A 1 13.73 13.67 36.99
C MET A 1 12.45 13.36 36.21
N LEU A 2 12.52 13.09 34.91
CA LEU A 2 11.34 12.73 34.13
C LEU A 2 10.82 11.40 34.68
N ASP A 3 9.55 11.38 35.10
CA ASP A 3 8.90 10.17 35.56
C ASP A 3 8.73 9.20 34.37
N ARG A 4 9.08 7.93 34.60
CA ARG A 4 8.95 6.87 33.58
C ARG A 4 7.53 6.75 33.04
N ASN A 5 6.52 6.92 33.91
CA ASN A 5 5.12 6.85 33.53
C ASN A 5 4.73 7.99 32.57
N SER A 6 5.26 9.19 32.77
CA SER A 6 5.06 10.32 31.86
C SER A 6 5.68 10.07 30.49
N LEU A 7 6.84 9.40 30.43
CA LEU A 7 7.47 8.98 29.17
C LEU A 7 6.64 7.91 28.45
N TYR A 8 6.13 6.90 29.16
CA TYR A 8 5.26 5.88 28.56
C TYR A 8 3.97 6.50 28.04
N SER A 9 3.31 7.35 28.81
CA SER A 9 2.06 8.01 28.37
C SER A 9 2.28 8.93 27.16
N ALA A 10 3.43 9.58 27.06
CA ALA A 10 3.76 10.42 25.92
C ALA A 10 4.14 9.61 24.66
N TYR A 11 4.70 8.41 24.83
CA TYR A 11 5.13 7.56 23.72
C TYR A 11 4.03 6.65 23.20
N PHE A 12 3.28 6.00 24.10
CA PHE A 12 2.20 5.06 23.73
C PHE A 12 0.85 5.78 23.56
N THR A 13 0.81 6.75 22.66
CA THR A 13 -0.47 7.22 22.13
C THR A 13 -1.01 6.20 21.12
N ARG A 14 -2.33 6.10 20.96
CA ARG A 14 -2.97 5.16 20.01
C ARG A 14 -2.36 5.22 18.63
N ASP A 15 -2.17 6.42 18.12
CA ASP A 15 -1.64 6.64 16.77
C ASP A 15 -0.23 6.09 16.58
N LYS A 16 0.59 6.08 17.65
CA LYS A 16 1.97 5.61 17.57
C LYS A 16 2.10 4.09 17.49
N LEU A 17 1.10 3.33 17.94
CA LEU A 17 1.15 1.87 17.89
C LEU A 17 1.20 1.33 16.46
N VAL A 18 0.51 1.99 15.53
CA VAL A 18 0.40 1.56 14.12
C VAL A 18 1.13 2.49 13.15
N HIS A 19 1.78 3.54 13.66
CA HIS A 19 2.42 4.58 12.87
C HIS A 19 3.48 4.03 11.90
N HIS A 20 4.24 3.02 12.31
CA HIS A 20 5.23 2.37 11.47
C HIS A 20 4.61 1.67 10.26
N HIS A 21 3.44 1.02 10.41
CA HIS A 21 2.71 0.41 9.31
C HIS A 21 2.19 1.47 8.33
N ILE A 22 1.51 2.49 8.86
CA ILE A 22 0.91 3.56 8.04
C ILE A 22 1.99 4.33 7.28
N ASN A 23 3.10 4.68 7.93
CA ASN A 23 4.20 5.39 7.28
C ASN A 23 4.88 4.56 6.21
N SER A 24 5.15 3.29 6.49
CA SER A 24 5.73 2.38 5.52
C SER A 24 4.85 2.25 4.27
N PHE A 25 3.54 2.13 4.47
CA PHE A 25 2.59 2.06 3.37
C PHE A 25 2.51 3.37 2.59
N ASN A 26 2.48 4.51 3.28
CA ASN A 26 2.49 5.82 2.62
C ASN A 26 3.78 6.05 1.81
N ASP A 27 4.95 5.69 2.34
CA ASP A 27 6.21 5.77 1.61
C ASP A 27 6.24 4.83 0.39
N PHE A 28 5.63 3.66 0.50
CA PHE A 28 5.45 2.74 -0.63
C PHE A 28 4.59 3.37 -1.73
N ILE A 29 3.45 3.97 -1.38
CA ILE A 29 2.58 4.66 -2.34
C ILE A 29 3.28 5.87 -2.97
N ASP A 30 3.94 6.70 -2.14
CA ASP A 30 4.53 7.97 -2.59
C ASP A 30 5.80 7.77 -3.45
N LYS A 31 6.58 6.72 -3.19
CA LYS A 31 7.91 6.54 -3.78
C LYS A 31 8.18 5.11 -4.28
N GLY A 32 7.70 4.11 -3.53
CA GLY A 32 8.04 2.71 -3.77
C GLY A 32 7.50 2.22 -5.11
N LEU A 33 6.24 2.52 -5.41
CA LEU A 33 5.61 2.13 -6.66
C LEU A 33 6.31 2.72 -7.87
N GLN A 34 6.62 4.03 -7.84
CA GLN A 34 7.31 4.69 -8.95
C GLN A 34 8.71 4.11 -9.16
N LYS A 35 9.45 3.81 -8.09
CA LYS A 35 10.77 3.17 -8.20
C LYS A 35 10.73 1.83 -8.93
N VAL A 36 9.70 1.00 -8.64
CA VAL A 36 9.52 -0.29 -9.32
C VAL A 36 9.28 -0.07 -10.82
N ILE A 37 8.47 0.92 -11.18
CA ILE A 37 8.22 1.27 -12.59
C ILE A 37 9.50 1.80 -13.26
N ASP A 38 10.24 2.66 -12.58
CA ASP A 38 11.49 3.24 -13.10
C ASP A 38 12.58 2.17 -13.30
N GLU A 39 12.61 1.12 -12.47
CA GLU A 39 13.53 -0.02 -12.62
C GLU A 39 13.21 -0.87 -13.86
N VAL A 40 11.90 -1.06 -14.16
CA VAL A 40 11.47 -1.79 -15.35
C VAL A 40 11.56 -0.91 -16.60
N ASN A 41 11.08 0.31 -16.51
CA ASN A 41 11.08 1.42 -17.46
C ASN A 41 10.54 1.08 -18.87
N ILE A 42 11.04 0.02 -19.52
CA ILE A 42 10.73 -0.36 -20.89
C ILE A 42 10.28 -1.81 -20.94
N ILE A 43 9.19 -2.06 -21.65
CA ILE A 43 8.72 -3.40 -22.00
C ILE A 43 8.96 -3.63 -23.49
N GLU A 44 9.82 -4.56 -23.83
CA GLU A 44 10.05 -4.99 -25.20
C GLU A 44 8.84 -5.75 -25.73
N THR A 45 8.49 -5.52 -26.98
CA THR A 45 7.40 -6.21 -27.66
C THR A 45 7.94 -7.19 -28.69
N ASN A 46 7.10 -8.13 -29.16
CA ASN A 46 7.43 -9.05 -30.23
C ASN A 46 7.42 -8.39 -31.64
N ILE A 47 7.12 -7.09 -31.71
CA ILE A 47 7.07 -6.31 -32.95
C ILE A 47 8.41 -5.61 -33.10
N GLU A 48 9.02 -5.76 -34.27
CA GLU A 48 10.32 -5.16 -34.58
C GLU A 48 10.28 -3.62 -34.42
N ASN A 49 11.29 -3.08 -33.74
CA ASN A 49 11.43 -1.65 -33.41
C ASN A 49 10.25 -1.03 -32.65
N THR A 50 9.52 -1.85 -31.88
CA THR A 50 8.38 -1.37 -31.06
C THR A 50 8.57 -1.76 -29.61
N TYR A 51 8.45 -0.79 -28.70
CA TYR A 51 8.49 -1.01 -27.26
C TYR A 51 7.50 -0.10 -26.53
N VAL A 52 7.17 -0.46 -25.30
CA VAL A 52 6.29 0.32 -24.42
C VAL A 52 7.13 0.94 -23.32
N LYS A 53 7.11 2.25 -23.24
CA LYS A 53 7.76 3.02 -22.18
C LYS A 53 6.76 3.24 -21.05
N LEU A 54 7.15 2.92 -19.84
CA LEU A 54 6.35 3.10 -18.64
C LEU A 54 6.60 4.49 -18.06
N GLY A 55 5.53 5.18 -17.71
CA GLY A 55 5.55 6.53 -17.16
C GLY A 55 5.14 6.59 -15.70
N ASN A 56 4.32 7.55 -15.36
CA ASN A 56 3.88 7.78 -13.99
C ASN A 56 2.85 6.74 -13.54
N ILE A 57 3.01 6.25 -12.31
CA ILE A 57 2.03 5.38 -11.65
C ILE A 57 1.28 6.15 -10.58
N ARG A 58 -0.02 5.93 -10.48
CA ARG A 58 -0.84 6.52 -9.42
C ARG A 58 -1.86 5.54 -8.87
N VAL A 59 -2.15 5.68 -7.60
CA VAL A 59 -3.19 4.93 -6.90
C VAL A 59 -4.35 5.89 -6.63
N GLU A 60 -5.54 5.52 -7.06
CA GLU A 60 -6.75 6.32 -6.85
C GLU A 60 -7.33 6.11 -5.45
N LYS A 61 -8.46 6.73 -5.15
CA LYS A 61 -9.22 6.47 -3.93
C LYS A 61 -10.01 5.15 -4.09
N PRO A 62 -10.25 4.38 -2.99
CA PRO A 62 -11.08 3.19 -3.04
C PRO A 62 -12.49 3.48 -3.54
N MET A 63 -12.89 2.76 -4.58
CA MET A 63 -14.21 2.87 -5.19
C MET A 63 -14.77 1.49 -5.49
N VAL A 64 -16.09 1.38 -5.50
CA VAL A 64 -16.82 0.17 -5.90
C VAL A 64 -17.72 0.49 -7.08
N ARG A 65 -17.78 -0.44 -8.04
CA ARG A 65 -18.75 -0.36 -9.12
C ARG A 65 -19.97 -1.19 -8.75
N GLU A 66 -21.11 -0.55 -8.67
CA GLU A 66 -22.38 -1.19 -8.37
C GLU A 66 -22.98 -1.91 -9.60
N ALA A 67 -23.99 -2.76 -9.37
CA ALA A 67 -24.60 -3.56 -10.42
C ALA A 67 -25.31 -2.72 -11.51
N ASP A 68 -25.71 -1.51 -11.17
CA ASP A 68 -26.30 -0.53 -12.12
C ASP A 68 -25.25 0.22 -12.94
N GLY A 69 -23.96 -0.02 -12.67
CA GLY A 69 -22.84 0.61 -13.33
C GLY A 69 -22.36 1.91 -12.68
N SER A 70 -23.04 2.40 -11.64
CA SER A 70 -22.57 3.55 -10.84
C SER A 70 -21.25 3.23 -10.14
N VAL A 71 -20.45 4.27 -9.89
CA VAL A 71 -19.18 4.15 -9.17
C VAL A 71 -19.28 5.00 -7.91
N GLU A 72 -19.16 4.34 -6.76
CA GLU A 72 -19.29 4.97 -5.46
C GLU A 72 -18.01 4.82 -4.65
N ARG A 73 -17.83 5.69 -3.65
CA ARG A 73 -16.72 5.53 -2.71
C ARG A 73 -16.94 4.31 -1.85
N LEU A 74 -15.93 3.44 -1.78
CA LEU A 74 -15.95 2.28 -0.90
C LEU A 74 -15.40 2.69 0.47
N TYR A 75 -16.14 2.37 1.54
CA TYR A 75 -15.67 2.52 2.92
C TYR A 75 -15.28 1.15 3.51
N PRO A 76 -14.37 1.11 4.49
CA PRO A 76 -13.92 -0.16 5.07
C PRO A 76 -15.05 -0.98 5.69
N ASN A 77 -16.02 -0.33 6.35
CA ASN A 77 -17.18 -1.01 6.90
C ASN A 77 -18.04 -1.70 5.85
N ASP A 78 -18.29 -1.02 4.73
CA ASP A 78 -18.99 -1.61 3.59
C ASP A 78 -18.24 -2.81 3.02
N ALA A 79 -16.91 -2.71 2.93
CA ALA A 79 -16.08 -3.82 2.48
C ALA A 79 -16.18 -5.03 3.43
N ARG A 80 -16.23 -4.82 4.76
CA ARG A 80 -16.44 -5.89 5.75
C ARG A 80 -17.83 -6.54 5.61
N LEU A 81 -18.87 -5.73 5.53
CA LEU A 81 -20.26 -6.22 5.47
C LEU A 81 -20.57 -6.97 4.17
N ARG A 82 -19.98 -6.52 3.05
CA ARG A 82 -20.21 -7.07 1.70
C ARG A 82 -19.17 -8.11 1.29
N ASN A 83 -18.25 -8.50 2.17
CA ASN A 83 -17.14 -9.42 1.89
C ASN A 83 -16.27 -8.96 0.69
N LEU A 84 -16.07 -7.66 0.55
CA LEU A 84 -15.22 -7.07 -0.49
C LEU A 84 -13.79 -6.84 0.02
N THR A 85 -12.90 -6.63 -0.92
CA THR A 85 -11.56 -6.12 -0.61
C THR A 85 -11.57 -4.60 -0.71
N TYR A 86 -11.15 -3.92 0.36
CA TYR A 86 -10.97 -2.47 0.40
C TYR A 86 -9.73 -2.11 -0.42
N ALA A 87 -9.92 -1.85 -1.71
CA ALA A 87 -8.84 -1.67 -2.68
C ALA A 87 -9.10 -0.48 -3.60
N SER A 88 -8.03 0.04 -4.17
CA SER A 88 -8.02 1.14 -5.13
C SER A 88 -7.51 0.68 -6.47
N PRO A 89 -8.04 1.19 -7.59
CA PRO A 89 -7.44 0.97 -8.90
C PRO A 89 -6.06 1.64 -8.98
N ILE A 90 -5.15 0.97 -9.68
CA ILE A 90 -3.82 1.48 -10.01
C ILE A 90 -3.83 1.86 -11.48
N LYS A 91 -3.41 3.08 -11.76
CA LYS A 91 -3.27 3.60 -13.10
C LYS A 91 -1.82 3.84 -13.45
N LEU A 92 -1.42 3.38 -14.62
CA LEU A 92 -0.08 3.53 -15.15
C LEU A 92 -0.14 4.22 -16.50
N GLU A 93 0.67 5.25 -16.64
CA GLU A 93 0.89 5.91 -17.92
C GLU A 93 1.81 5.06 -18.79
N MET A 94 1.40 4.79 -20.02
CA MET A 94 2.15 3.99 -21.00
C MET A 94 2.27 4.73 -22.32
N THR A 95 3.45 4.75 -22.88
CA THR A 95 3.73 5.35 -24.20
C THR A 95 4.26 4.29 -25.14
N ILE A 96 3.61 4.12 -26.28
CA ILE A 96 4.08 3.23 -27.34
C ILE A 96 5.10 3.98 -28.18
N VAL A 97 6.27 3.38 -28.39
CA VAL A 97 7.32 3.91 -29.25
C VAL A 97 7.52 2.96 -30.43
N GLU A 98 7.38 3.49 -31.63
CA GLU A 98 7.58 2.78 -32.90
C GLU A 98 8.76 3.41 -33.66
N GLY A 99 9.91 2.76 -33.67
CA GLY A 99 11.14 3.33 -34.23
C GLY A 99 11.57 4.59 -33.50
N GLU A 100 11.53 5.75 -34.18
CA GLU A 100 11.85 7.05 -33.60
C GLU A 100 10.60 7.86 -33.18
N THR A 101 9.40 7.30 -33.34
CA THR A 101 8.14 8.02 -33.08
C THR A 101 7.53 7.58 -31.76
N GLU A 102 7.41 8.52 -30.83
CA GLU A 102 6.61 8.32 -29.59
C GLU A 102 5.15 8.68 -29.87
N LYS A 103 4.21 7.79 -29.49
CA LYS A 103 2.76 8.06 -29.53
C LYS A 103 2.33 8.82 -28.28
N ASP A 104 1.12 9.37 -28.30
CA ASP A 104 0.54 10.02 -27.12
C ASP A 104 0.45 9.02 -25.96
N PRO A 105 0.78 9.46 -24.73
CA PRO A 105 0.69 8.62 -23.55
C PRO A 105 -0.77 8.22 -23.26
N VAL A 106 -0.98 6.96 -22.93
CA VAL A 106 -2.29 6.40 -22.58
C VAL A 106 -2.24 5.93 -21.13
N GLU A 107 -3.25 6.29 -20.36
CA GLU A 107 -3.40 5.81 -19.00
C GLU A 107 -4.17 4.49 -18.99
N ALA A 108 -3.58 3.44 -18.42
CA ALA A 108 -4.14 2.10 -18.35
C ALA A 108 -4.37 1.67 -16.90
N ASP A 109 -5.49 0.99 -16.67
CA ASP A 109 -5.76 0.30 -15.41
C ASP A 109 -4.96 -1.01 -15.38
N ILE A 110 -3.99 -1.13 -14.48
CA ILE A 110 -3.12 -2.30 -14.38
C ILE A 110 -3.53 -3.27 -13.27
N GLY A 111 -4.47 -2.89 -12.44
CA GLY A 111 -4.99 -3.72 -11.37
C GLY A 111 -5.50 -2.93 -10.17
N THR A 112 -5.67 -3.61 -9.05
CA THR A 112 -6.14 -3.01 -7.80
C THR A 112 -5.17 -3.29 -6.66
N LEU A 113 -4.98 -2.31 -5.80
CA LEU A 113 -4.14 -2.40 -4.61
C LEU A 113 -5.01 -2.32 -3.35
N PRO A 114 -4.95 -3.30 -2.44
CA PRO A 114 -5.55 -3.17 -1.13
C PRO A 114 -5.00 -1.94 -0.39
N ILE A 115 -5.88 -1.16 0.20
CA ILE A 115 -5.53 0.08 0.88
C ILE A 115 -5.54 -0.10 2.38
N MET A 116 -4.44 0.31 3.00
CA MET A 116 -4.32 0.31 4.47
C MET A 116 -5.21 1.39 5.08
N LEU A 117 -5.96 1.02 6.12
CA LEU A 117 -6.83 1.96 6.83
C LEU A 117 -5.99 3.07 7.47
N ASN A 118 -6.54 4.28 7.43
CA ASN A 118 -5.93 5.53 7.90
C ASN A 118 -4.62 5.94 7.14
N SER A 119 -4.32 5.30 5.99
CA SER A 119 -3.28 5.80 5.09
C SER A 119 -3.75 7.04 4.32
N LYS A 120 -2.83 7.74 3.64
CA LYS A 120 -3.13 8.92 2.82
C LYS A 120 -4.21 8.69 1.74
N VAL A 121 -4.23 7.47 1.17
CA VAL A 121 -5.14 7.09 0.10
C VAL A 121 -6.48 6.57 0.64
N CYS A 122 -6.55 6.27 1.93
CA CYS A 122 -7.77 5.80 2.59
C CYS A 122 -8.89 6.86 2.52
N ASN A 123 -10.12 6.41 2.31
CA ASN A 123 -11.29 7.30 2.29
C ASN A 123 -11.62 7.89 3.66
N LEU A 124 -11.11 7.29 4.74
CA LEU A 124 -11.26 7.80 6.10
C LEU A 124 -10.31 8.96 6.41
N SER A 125 -9.24 9.11 5.62
CA SER A 125 -8.24 10.16 5.84
C SER A 125 -8.85 11.55 5.71
N GLY A 126 -8.77 12.32 6.80
CA GLY A 126 -9.28 13.70 6.88
C GLY A 126 -10.75 13.83 7.28
N LEU A 127 -11.45 12.72 7.57
CA LEU A 127 -12.80 12.77 8.10
C LEU A 127 -12.79 13.12 9.60
N SER A 128 -13.82 13.85 10.03
CA SER A 128 -14.11 14.07 11.45
C SER A 128 -14.69 12.82 12.12
N ALA A 129 -14.65 12.77 13.45
CA ALA A 129 -15.23 11.66 14.20
C ALA A 129 -16.72 11.43 13.89
N ASP A 130 -17.49 12.51 13.75
CA ASP A 130 -18.93 12.42 13.44
C ASP A 130 -19.19 11.89 12.03
N GLU A 131 -18.34 12.27 11.06
CA GLU A 131 -18.41 11.71 9.70
C GLU A 131 -18.05 10.24 9.67
N MET A 132 -17.00 9.80 10.41
CA MET A 132 -16.66 8.39 10.52
C MET A 132 -17.82 7.57 11.08
N ILE A 133 -18.46 8.05 12.15
CA ILE A 133 -19.65 7.40 12.74
C ILE A 133 -20.78 7.31 11.72
N SER A 134 -21.00 8.32 10.90
CA SER A 134 -22.05 8.32 9.88
C SER A 134 -21.85 7.24 8.81
N PHE A 135 -20.59 6.86 8.54
CA PHE A 135 -20.21 5.76 7.66
C PHE A 135 -20.08 4.40 8.39
N GLY A 136 -20.44 4.36 9.68
CA GLY A 136 -20.38 3.14 10.50
C GLY A 136 -18.97 2.74 10.93
N GLU A 137 -18.01 3.67 10.89
CA GLU A 137 -16.64 3.44 11.31
C GLU A 137 -16.40 3.90 12.76
N ASP A 138 -15.46 3.25 13.44
CA ASP A 138 -15.06 3.65 14.80
C ASP A 138 -13.96 4.73 14.74
N PRO A 139 -14.23 5.95 15.23
CA PRO A 139 -13.22 7.01 15.29
C PRO A 139 -12.03 6.66 16.19
N SER A 140 -12.19 5.66 17.06
CA SER A 140 -11.10 5.22 17.93
C SER A 140 -10.19 4.18 17.29
N ASP A 141 -10.52 3.69 16.09
CA ASP A 141 -9.69 2.71 15.38
C ASP A 141 -8.40 3.38 14.86
N PRO A 142 -7.22 2.92 15.29
CA PRO A 142 -5.96 3.49 14.83
C PRO A 142 -5.63 3.14 13.37
N GLY A 143 -6.31 2.16 12.75
CA GLY A 143 -6.01 1.66 11.40
C GLY A 143 -4.71 0.85 11.31
N GLY A 144 -3.99 0.96 10.20
CA GLY A 144 -2.72 0.26 9.99
C GLY A 144 -2.87 -1.20 9.54
N TYR A 145 -4.05 -1.59 9.08
CA TYR A 145 -4.37 -2.92 8.57
C TYR A 145 -5.18 -2.83 7.27
N PHE A 146 -5.45 -3.96 6.66
CA PHE A 146 -6.20 -4.09 5.41
C PHE A 146 -7.50 -4.85 5.64
N VAL A 147 -8.49 -4.58 4.80
CA VAL A 147 -9.71 -5.41 4.69
C VAL A 147 -9.66 -6.15 3.37
N VAL A 148 -9.53 -7.47 3.43
CA VAL A 148 -9.43 -8.35 2.25
C VAL A 148 -10.51 -9.41 2.33
N ASN A 149 -11.40 -9.43 1.34
CA ASN A 149 -12.57 -10.30 1.32
C ASN A 149 -13.38 -10.23 2.63
N GLY A 150 -13.62 -9.02 3.11
CA GLY A 150 -14.34 -8.75 4.35
C GLY A 150 -13.58 -9.04 5.66
N SER A 151 -12.37 -9.60 5.58
CA SER A 151 -11.57 -9.96 6.75
C SER A 151 -10.45 -8.96 6.97
N GLU A 152 -10.21 -8.60 8.22
CA GLU A 152 -9.09 -7.74 8.61
C GLU A 152 -7.76 -8.51 8.55
N ARG A 153 -6.75 -7.91 7.95
CA ARG A 153 -5.43 -8.50 7.73
C ARG A 153 -4.34 -7.51 8.08
N VAL A 154 -3.38 -7.97 8.86
CA VAL A 154 -2.18 -7.20 9.24
C VAL A 154 -0.96 -7.79 8.57
N ILE A 155 -0.05 -6.96 8.08
CA ILE A 155 1.27 -7.39 7.66
C ILE A 155 2.13 -7.51 8.93
N MET A 156 2.57 -8.74 9.24
CA MET A 156 3.50 -8.96 10.35
C MET A 156 4.92 -8.62 9.90
N THR A 157 5.65 -7.90 10.75
CA THR A 157 7.08 -7.70 10.59
C THR A 157 7.79 -9.02 10.88
N LEU A 158 8.38 -9.63 9.86
CA LEU A 158 9.13 -10.87 9.95
C LEU A 158 10.61 -10.56 9.74
N GLU A 159 11.45 -11.03 10.66
CA GLU A 159 12.90 -11.00 10.54
C GLU A 159 13.41 -12.41 10.22
N ASP A 160 14.22 -12.52 9.17
CA ASP A 160 14.82 -13.78 8.73
C ASP A 160 16.23 -13.54 8.21
N LEU A 161 16.99 -14.61 8.10
CA LEU A 161 18.34 -14.55 7.54
C LEU A 161 18.30 -14.17 6.07
N ALA A 162 19.18 -13.26 5.65
CA ALA A 162 19.28 -12.86 4.25
C ALA A 162 19.67 -14.07 3.38
N PRO A 163 18.90 -14.40 2.33
CA PRO A 163 19.21 -15.49 1.45
C PRO A 163 20.52 -15.22 0.68
N ASN A 164 21.19 -16.31 0.26
CA ASN A 164 22.42 -16.26 -0.55
C ASN A 164 23.60 -15.50 0.09
N LYS A 165 23.65 -15.41 1.43
CA LYS A 165 24.79 -14.87 2.18
C LYS A 165 25.48 -16.00 2.96
N ILE A 166 26.81 -16.06 2.85
CA ILE A 166 27.62 -16.95 3.69
C ILE A 166 27.77 -16.28 5.04
N LEU A 167 27.23 -16.92 6.09
CA LEU A 167 27.40 -16.49 7.47
C LEU A 167 28.51 -17.33 8.09
N VAL A 168 29.47 -16.68 8.73
CA VAL A 168 30.55 -17.32 9.47
C VAL A 168 30.33 -17.00 10.93
N GLU A 169 30.08 -18.02 11.74
CA GLU A 169 29.89 -17.89 13.18
C GLU A 169 31.00 -18.64 13.93
N TYR A 170 31.41 -18.10 15.06
CA TYR A 170 32.35 -18.76 15.97
C TYR A 170 31.55 -19.73 16.84
N ASN A 171 31.78 -21.04 16.66
CA ASN A 171 31.09 -22.06 17.47
C ASN A 171 31.98 -22.52 18.64
N GLN A 172 31.72 -21.97 19.82
CA GLN A 172 32.47 -22.28 21.04
C GLN A 172 32.45 -23.75 21.46
N ARG A 173 31.54 -24.57 20.94
CA ARG A 173 31.45 -26.01 21.31
C ARG A 173 32.53 -26.89 20.67
N TYR A 174 33.23 -26.41 19.66
CA TYR A 174 34.25 -27.17 18.93
C TYR A 174 35.67 -26.73 19.17
N ASP A 175 35.88 -25.69 20.00
CA ASP A 175 37.20 -25.18 20.34
C ASP A 175 37.80 -25.78 21.64
N GLU A 176 37.14 -26.77 22.25
CA GLU A 176 37.62 -27.45 23.46
C GLU A 176 38.32 -28.82 23.18
N ASN A 177 38.86 -29.04 21.95
CA ASN A 177 39.64 -30.24 21.61
C ASN A 177 40.99 -29.84 21.02
#